data_07e6544de64c9025a85fd1e2df8c2160
#
_entry.id   07e6544de64c9025a85fd1e2df8c2160
#
_cell.length_a   1.000
_cell.length_b   1.000
_cell.length_c   1.000
_cell.angle_alpha   90.00
_cell.angle_beta   90.00
_cell.angle_gamma   90.00
#
_symmetry.space_group_name_H-M   'P 1'
#
loop_
_entity.id
_entity.type
_entity.pdbx_description
1 polymer ?
#
loop_
_entity_poly.entity_id
_entity_poly.type
_entity_poly.pdbx_seq_one_letter_code
_entity_poly.pdbx_strand_id
1 'polypeptide(L)'
;MRKFISVVMPLYNEEKYIEKCVDSLLLQDYSKENMEWIFVDGESKDKTKEILLNYKKKYPELIKIYNNPDKTVPFAMNIGIKNSKGEYIIRLDAHAEYNKDYINKCVFYLATTDAMNVGGVLETKSRGFMGEAIALMLSSKFGVGNSQFRTNGISGYVDTVPFGAFKKEVFEKFGGYDERLTRNQDNEMNFRIRKNGGKIFLSDEIKAAYYCRDSIRGISDMALKNGMWNVITMKLCPGSMGMRHFIPLLFLLSLIVLPLLSLISSKIFYLFIFEIILYISLDIVFSVKVSKNIKYFFTTLILFPIFHLTYGFGSIKGIFKLLGKEFK
;
A
#
# COMPACT_ATOMS: atom_id res chain seq x y z
N MET A 1 14.94 29.38 1.01
CA MET A 1 15.29 28.57 2.20
C MET A 1 14.82 27.13 1.97
N ARG A 2 15.61 26.15 2.38
CA ARG A 2 15.16 24.75 2.35
C ARG A 2 14.08 24.54 3.41
N LYS A 3 13.01 23.82 3.07
CA LYS A 3 11.91 23.50 3.98
C LYS A 3 12.37 22.53 5.08
N PHE A 4 11.90 22.69 6.31
CA PHE A 4 12.14 21.71 7.36
C PHE A 4 11.14 20.55 7.20
N ILE A 5 11.62 19.30 7.30
CA ILE A 5 10.85 18.09 6.99
C ILE A 5 10.79 17.17 8.19
N SER A 6 9.63 16.59 8.43
CA SER A 6 9.48 15.45 9.34
C SER A 6 9.22 14.18 8.56
N VAL A 7 10.14 13.23 8.64
CA VAL A 7 9.91 11.86 8.16
C VAL A 7 9.24 11.09 9.29
N VAL A 8 8.04 10.56 9.05
CA VAL A 8 7.29 9.76 10.03
C VAL A 8 7.24 8.31 9.56
N MET A 9 7.68 7.41 10.42
CA MET A 9 7.79 5.98 10.12
C MET A 9 7.11 5.14 11.20
N PRO A 10 5.91 4.57 10.91
CA PRO A 10 5.30 3.56 11.75
C PRO A 10 6.04 2.23 11.59
N LEU A 11 6.30 1.52 12.69
CA LEU A 11 7.01 0.24 12.65
C LEU A 11 6.54 -0.71 13.75
N TYR A 12 6.62 -2.01 13.43
CA TYR A 12 6.35 -3.11 14.37
C TYR A 12 7.03 -4.39 13.91
N ASN A 13 8.03 -4.89 14.67
CA ASN A 13 8.81 -6.10 14.37
C ASN A 13 9.48 -6.05 12.98
N GLU A 14 10.33 -5.05 12.75
CA GLU A 14 11.02 -4.78 11.48
C GLU A 14 12.54 -5.07 11.55
N GLU A 15 13.03 -5.89 12.49
CA GLU A 15 14.47 -6.18 12.70
C GLU A 15 15.20 -6.60 11.41
N LYS A 16 14.49 -7.25 10.47
CA LYS A 16 15.05 -7.73 9.19
C LYS A 16 15.32 -6.64 8.17
N TYR A 17 14.66 -5.48 8.31
CA TYR A 17 14.63 -4.45 7.27
C TYR A 17 15.09 -3.08 7.78
N ILE A 18 14.92 -2.79 9.07
CA ILE A 18 15.08 -1.44 9.62
C ILE A 18 16.49 -0.87 9.42
N GLU A 19 17.57 -1.68 9.51
CA GLU A 19 18.94 -1.20 9.25
C GLU A 19 19.08 -0.69 7.84
N LYS A 20 18.70 -1.49 6.84
CA LYS A 20 18.78 -1.09 5.42
C LYS A 20 17.93 0.14 5.12
N CYS A 21 16.76 0.23 5.75
CA CYS A 21 15.89 1.38 5.61
C CYS A 21 16.57 2.65 6.16
N VAL A 22 17.09 2.62 7.39
CA VAL A 22 17.77 3.77 8.01
C VAL A 22 19.04 4.13 7.23
N ASP A 23 19.81 3.15 6.77
CA ASP A 23 21.00 3.39 5.94
C ASP A 23 20.61 4.09 4.63
N SER A 24 19.51 3.71 3.98
CA SER A 24 19.02 4.39 2.78
C SER A 24 18.58 5.84 3.05
N LEU A 25 18.09 6.13 4.26
CA LEU A 25 17.76 7.48 4.69
C LEU A 25 19.04 8.31 5.03
N LEU A 26 20.08 7.67 5.55
CA LEU A 26 21.36 8.33 5.78
C LEU A 26 22.04 8.76 4.47
N LEU A 27 21.74 8.06 3.37
CA LEU A 27 22.25 8.38 2.03
C LEU A 27 21.43 9.44 1.29
N GLN A 28 20.33 9.96 1.89
CA GLN A 28 19.53 11.00 1.26
C GLN A 28 20.36 12.27 1.02
N ASP A 29 20.19 12.88 -0.15
CA ASP A 29 20.86 14.10 -0.58
C ASP A 29 20.20 15.39 -0.03
N TYR A 30 19.14 15.26 0.77
CA TYR A 30 18.55 16.36 1.52
C TYR A 30 19.34 16.62 2.81
N SER A 31 19.53 17.90 3.18
CA SER A 31 20.33 18.27 4.37
C SER A 31 19.70 17.74 5.65
N LYS A 32 20.49 17.01 6.44
CA LYS A 32 20.05 16.43 7.73
C LYS A 32 19.71 17.51 8.77
N GLU A 33 20.27 18.69 8.67
CA GLU A 33 19.95 19.85 9.52
C GLU A 33 18.54 20.40 9.27
N ASN A 34 17.97 20.09 8.09
CA ASN A 34 16.63 20.52 7.70
C ASN A 34 15.61 19.39 7.77
N MET A 35 15.88 18.32 8.55
CA MET A 35 14.93 17.24 8.74
C MET A 35 15.00 16.61 10.13
N GLU A 36 13.95 15.91 10.50
CA GLU A 36 13.89 15.01 11.65
C GLU A 36 13.25 13.69 11.21
N TRP A 37 13.66 12.61 11.86
CA TRP A 37 13.07 11.28 11.65
C TRP A 37 12.35 10.83 12.90
N ILE A 38 11.07 10.60 12.77
CA ILE A 38 10.16 10.22 13.85
C ILE A 38 9.77 8.76 13.63
N PHE A 39 10.42 7.87 14.36
CA PHE A 39 10.07 6.45 14.42
C PHE A 39 9.03 6.24 15.50
N VAL A 40 7.91 5.58 15.13
CA VAL A 40 6.82 5.31 16.07
C VAL A 40 6.64 3.80 16.18
N ASP A 41 7.18 3.24 17.27
CA ASP A 41 7.25 1.81 17.52
C ASP A 41 5.99 1.26 18.17
N GLY A 42 5.36 0.27 17.52
CA GLY A 42 4.18 -0.45 17.99
C GLY A 42 4.47 -1.49 19.09
N GLU A 43 5.41 -1.23 19.99
CA GLU A 43 5.89 -2.16 21.01
C GLU A 43 6.50 -3.44 20.41
N SER A 44 7.46 -3.27 19.52
CA SER A 44 8.21 -4.37 18.90
C SER A 44 8.81 -5.30 19.93
N LYS A 45 8.73 -6.60 19.65
CA LYS A 45 9.21 -7.68 20.51
C LYS A 45 10.52 -8.32 20.01
N ASP A 46 10.97 -7.90 18.83
CA ASP A 46 12.22 -8.28 18.21
C ASP A 46 13.31 -7.22 18.47
N LYS A 47 14.42 -7.26 17.75
CA LYS A 47 15.54 -6.32 17.90
C LYS A 47 15.30 -4.94 17.30
N THR A 48 14.13 -4.65 16.73
CA THR A 48 13.83 -3.37 16.08
C THR A 48 14.15 -2.18 16.97
N LYS A 49 13.68 -2.18 18.21
CA LYS A 49 13.89 -1.08 19.16
C LYS A 49 15.35 -0.91 19.55
N GLU A 50 16.07 -1.99 19.75
CA GLU A 50 17.51 -1.99 20.05
C GLU A 50 18.30 -1.33 18.91
N ILE A 51 18.04 -1.75 17.68
CA ILE A 51 18.67 -1.21 16.47
C ILE A 51 18.42 0.31 16.38
N LEU A 52 17.18 0.75 16.53
CA LEU A 52 16.83 2.18 16.48
C LEU A 52 17.51 2.99 17.59
N LEU A 53 17.61 2.46 18.81
CA LEU A 53 18.31 3.13 19.90
C LEU A 53 19.81 3.30 19.60
N ASN A 54 20.44 2.34 18.91
CA ASN A 54 21.81 2.45 18.48
C ASN A 54 22.01 3.56 17.42
N TYR A 55 21.09 3.70 16.45
CA TYR A 55 21.10 4.83 15.51
C TYR A 55 20.81 6.15 16.22
N LYS A 56 19.87 6.20 17.15
CA LYS A 56 19.58 7.43 17.92
C LYS A 56 20.79 7.92 18.72
N LYS A 57 21.60 7.04 19.30
CA LYS A 57 22.86 7.40 19.98
C LYS A 57 23.85 8.09 19.04
N LYS A 58 23.89 7.67 17.75
CA LYS A 58 24.77 8.26 16.72
C LYS A 58 24.23 9.57 16.16
N TYR A 59 22.88 9.71 16.10
CA TYR A 59 22.21 10.85 15.49
C TYR A 59 21.10 11.39 16.40
N PRO A 60 21.43 11.91 17.61
CA PRO A 60 20.42 12.26 18.63
C PRO A 60 19.49 13.40 18.22
N GLU A 61 20.01 14.38 17.44
CA GLU A 61 19.21 15.51 16.97
C GLU A 61 18.29 15.14 15.80
N LEU A 62 18.67 14.14 15.01
CA LEU A 62 17.94 13.73 13.82
C LEU A 62 16.83 12.72 14.16
N ILE A 63 17.10 11.78 15.09
CA ILE A 63 16.23 10.63 15.35
C ILE A 63 15.43 10.80 16.63
N LYS A 64 14.11 10.72 16.50
CA LYS A 64 13.14 10.64 17.60
C LYS A 64 12.40 9.32 17.57
N ILE A 65 12.21 8.72 18.74
CA ILE A 65 11.50 7.45 18.88
C ILE A 65 10.35 7.66 19.85
N TYR A 66 9.13 7.31 19.40
CA TYR A 66 7.91 7.33 20.20
C TYR A 66 7.32 5.93 20.30
N ASN A 67 6.54 5.68 21.33
CA ASN A 67 5.82 4.43 21.53
C ASN A 67 4.39 4.54 21.04
N ASN A 68 3.87 3.46 20.42
CA ASN A 68 2.48 3.33 19.99
C ASN A 68 1.85 2.10 20.64
N PRO A 69 1.17 2.25 21.80
CA PRO A 69 0.54 1.13 22.49
C PRO A 69 -0.61 0.48 21.71
N ASP A 70 -1.24 1.23 20.79
CA ASP A 70 -2.34 0.75 19.96
C ASP A 70 -1.89 -0.12 18.78
N LYS A 71 -0.58 -0.17 18.50
CA LYS A 71 0.09 -1.07 17.54
C LYS A 71 -0.36 -0.99 16.08
N THR A 72 -1.22 -0.04 15.74
CA THR A 72 -1.70 0.13 14.36
C THR A 72 -1.05 1.32 13.68
N VAL A 73 -0.98 1.25 12.35
CA VAL A 73 -0.32 2.28 11.53
C VAL A 73 -0.98 3.67 11.70
N PRO A 74 -2.31 3.84 11.67
CA PRO A 74 -2.91 5.17 11.80
C PRO A 74 -2.62 5.83 13.15
N PHE A 75 -2.65 5.09 14.26
CA PHE A 75 -2.23 5.61 15.57
C PHE A 75 -0.77 6.06 15.55
N ALA A 76 0.12 5.23 15.01
CA ALA A 76 1.53 5.59 14.88
C ALA A 76 1.72 6.85 14.03
N MET A 77 1.03 6.95 12.89
CA MET A 77 1.09 8.14 12.04
C MET A 77 0.59 9.38 12.78
N ASN A 78 -0.53 9.30 13.50
CA ASN A 78 -1.08 10.43 14.25
C ASN A 78 -0.14 10.88 15.39
N ILE A 79 0.51 9.93 16.09
CA ILE A 79 1.55 10.25 17.08
C ILE A 79 2.70 10.98 16.41
N GLY A 80 3.18 10.48 15.26
CA GLY A 80 4.28 11.09 14.51
C GLY A 80 3.93 12.48 13.99
N ILE A 81 2.76 12.65 13.39
CA ILE A 81 2.26 13.95 12.88
C ILE A 81 2.16 14.98 14.02
N LYS A 82 1.58 14.60 15.16
CA LYS A 82 1.43 15.47 16.33
C LYS A 82 2.79 15.97 16.85
N ASN A 83 3.83 15.14 16.78
CA ASN A 83 5.16 15.46 17.27
C ASN A 83 6.09 16.03 16.20
N SER A 84 5.59 16.23 14.96
CA SER A 84 6.36 16.74 13.84
C SER A 84 6.52 18.26 13.90
N LYS A 85 7.71 18.75 13.54
CA LYS A 85 8.03 20.19 13.41
C LYS A 85 8.07 20.63 11.95
N GLY A 86 8.12 19.67 11.00
CA GLY A 86 8.31 19.94 9.57
C GLY A 86 7.12 20.66 8.94
N GLU A 87 7.41 21.52 7.98
CA GLU A 87 6.41 22.10 7.07
C GLU A 87 5.85 21.05 6.10
N TYR A 88 6.68 20.04 5.80
CA TYR A 88 6.28 18.86 5.04
C TYR A 88 6.46 17.61 5.91
N ILE A 89 5.50 16.71 5.81
CA ILE A 89 5.48 15.44 6.52
C ILE A 89 5.56 14.33 5.48
N ILE A 90 6.61 13.53 5.54
CA ILE A 90 6.84 12.41 4.62
C ILE A 90 6.61 11.11 5.39
N ARG A 91 5.59 10.36 5.02
CA ARG A 91 5.39 9.00 5.52
C ARG A 91 6.33 8.06 4.80
N LEU A 92 7.06 7.23 5.54
CA LEU A 92 7.87 6.13 5.02
C LEU A 92 7.58 4.84 5.79
N ASP A 93 7.81 3.69 5.16
CA ASP A 93 7.63 2.38 5.79
C ASP A 93 9.00 1.71 6.01
N ALA A 94 9.17 1.00 7.12
CA ALA A 94 10.45 0.42 7.55
C ALA A 94 10.98 -0.73 6.66
N HIS A 95 10.11 -1.37 5.87
CA HIS A 95 10.46 -2.46 4.95
C HIS A 95 10.61 -2.00 3.49
N ALA A 96 11.04 -0.76 3.31
CA ALA A 96 11.36 -0.19 2.01
C ALA A 96 12.76 0.43 2.01
N GLU A 97 13.35 0.57 0.83
CA GLU A 97 14.59 1.28 0.58
C GLU A 97 14.30 2.46 -0.35
N TYR A 98 14.84 3.63 -0.05
CA TYR A 98 14.54 4.87 -0.74
C TYR A 98 15.75 5.33 -1.55
N ASN A 99 15.53 5.72 -2.81
CA ASN A 99 16.57 6.29 -3.64
C ASN A 99 17.13 7.56 -2.96
N LYS A 100 18.41 7.86 -3.17
CA LYS A 100 19.12 8.98 -2.53
C LYS A 100 18.46 10.35 -2.72
N ASP A 101 17.71 10.53 -3.79
CA ASP A 101 17.03 11.78 -4.17
C ASP A 101 15.52 11.77 -3.80
N TYR A 102 15.06 10.73 -3.10
CA TYR A 102 13.64 10.52 -2.78
C TYR A 102 13.03 11.74 -2.07
N ILE A 103 13.66 12.19 -0.97
CA ILE A 103 13.17 13.32 -0.16
C ILE A 103 13.22 14.61 -0.97
N ASN A 104 14.32 14.89 -1.67
CA ASN A 104 14.47 16.08 -2.51
C ASN A 104 13.36 16.15 -3.57
N LYS A 105 13.05 15.06 -4.24
CA LYS A 105 12.00 15.00 -5.25
C LYS A 105 10.61 15.18 -4.63
N CYS A 106 10.32 14.57 -3.48
CA CYS A 106 9.07 14.82 -2.76
C CYS A 106 8.89 16.31 -2.46
N VAL A 107 9.93 16.96 -1.94
CA VAL A 107 9.91 18.41 -1.64
C VAL A 107 9.74 19.24 -2.90
N PHE A 108 10.46 18.90 -3.97
CA PHE A 108 10.36 19.59 -5.25
C PHE A 108 8.93 19.57 -5.79
N TYR A 109 8.31 18.39 -5.87
CA TYR A 109 6.94 18.28 -6.40
C TYR A 109 5.88 18.88 -5.48
N LEU A 110 6.05 18.84 -4.15
CA LEU A 110 5.17 19.58 -3.22
C LEU A 110 5.28 21.08 -3.36
N ALA A 111 6.44 21.60 -3.76
CA ALA A 111 6.68 23.03 -3.93
C ALA A 111 6.26 23.54 -5.32
N THR A 112 6.37 22.72 -6.37
CA THR A 112 6.18 23.12 -7.77
C THR A 112 4.81 22.72 -8.35
N THR A 113 4.04 21.88 -7.64
CA THR A 113 2.68 21.51 -8.03
C THR A 113 1.67 22.05 -7.02
N ASP A 114 0.39 22.04 -7.38
CA ASP A 114 -0.72 22.33 -6.48
C ASP A 114 -1.18 21.10 -5.67
N ALA A 115 -0.39 20.01 -5.70
CA ALA A 115 -0.68 18.79 -4.95
C ALA A 115 -0.55 19.01 -3.44
N MET A 116 -1.48 18.41 -2.70
CA MET A 116 -1.45 18.34 -1.23
C MET A 116 -0.74 17.09 -0.74
N ASN A 117 -0.67 16.05 -1.57
CA ASN A 117 0.07 14.83 -1.35
C ASN A 117 0.82 14.44 -2.61
N VAL A 118 2.08 14.05 -2.45
CA VAL A 118 2.97 13.61 -3.53
C VAL A 118 3.55 12.25 -3.16
N GLY A 119 3.66 11.38 -4.14
CA GLY A 119 4.34 10.09 -3.97
C GLY A 119 4.95 9.61 -5.27
N GLY A 120 5.54 8.43 -5.22
CA GLY A 120 6.27 7.88 -6.36
C GLY A 120 5.86 6.48 -6.75
N VAL A 121 6.66 5.88 -7.61
CA VAL A 121 6.51 4.50 -8.06
C VAL A 121 7.25 3.54 -7.13
N LEU A 122 6.67 2.37 -6.93
CA LEU A 122 7.26 1.29 -6.15
C LEU A 122 7.87 0.22 -7.06
N GLU A 123 9.17 0.09 -6.99
CA GLU A 123 9.86 -1.06 -7.54
C GLU A 123 9.66 -2.26 -6.60
N THR A 124 8.92 -3.26 -7.07
CA THR A 124 8.66 -4.45 -6.26
C THR A 124 9.89 -5.34 -6.27
N LYS A 125 10.61 -5.41 -5.15
CA LYS A 125 11.70 -6.36 -4.91
C LYS A 125 11.18 -7.64 -4.27
N SER A 126 11.93 -8.72 -4.45
CA SER A 126 11.54 -10.05 -3.98
C SER A 126 12.74 -10.87 -3.54
N ARG A 127 12.48 -11.96 -2.84
CA ARG A 127 13.49 -12.97 -2.46
C ARG A 127 13.06 -14.33 -2.98
N GLY A 128 14.00 -15.02 -3.64
CA GLY A 128 13.78 -16.36 -4.17
C GLY A 128 12.77 -16.44 -5.32
N PHE A 129 12.63 -17.62 -5.90
CA PHE A 129 11.79 -17.85 -7.07
C PHE A 129 10.31 -17.49 -6.87
N MET A 130 9.71 -17.94 -5.74
CA MET A 130 8.30 -17.65 -5.47
C MET A 130 8.05 -16.16 -5.22
N GLY A 131 8.96 -15.49 -4.50
CA GLY A 131 8.87 -14.04 -4.31
C GLY A 131 8.94 -13.29 -5.64
N GLU A 132 9.80 -13.71 -6.56
CA GLU A 132 9.92 -13.10 -7.89
C GLU A 132 8.65 -13.31 -8.72
N ALA A 133 8.06 -14.51 -8.71
CA ALA A 133 6.79 -14.77 -9.36
C ALA A 133 5.65 -13.89 -8.81
N ILE A 134 5.61 -13.71 -7.48
CA ILE A 134 4.65 -12.82 -6.81
C ILE A 134 4.91 -11.35 -7.22
N ALA A 135 6.17 -10.91 -7.30
CA ALA A 135 6.50 -9.57 -7.75
C ALA A 135 6.03 -9.32 -9.20
N LEU A 136 6.24 -10.28 -10.10
CA LEU A 136 5.73 -10.24 -11.48
C LEU A 136 4.21 -10.14 -11.53
N MET A 137 3.49 -10.95 -10.75
CA MET A 137 2.03 -10.88 -10.63
C MET A 137 1.57 -9.49 -10.13
N LEU A 138 2.21 -8.94 -9.10
CA LEU A 138 1.87 -7.64 -8.50
C LEU A 138 2.26 -6.44 -9.38
N SER A 139 3.11 -6.60 -10.39
CA SER A 139 3.42 -5.57 -11.39
C SER A 139 2.40 -5.53 -12.54
N SER A 140 1.50 -6.51 -12.61
CA SER A 140 0.50 -6.66 -13.67
C SER A 140 -0.79 -5.91 -13.35
N LYS A 141 -1.41 -5.28 -14.38
CA LYS A 141 -2.76 -4.72 -14.27
C LYS A 141 -3.82 -5.78 -13.93
N PHE A 142 -3.60 -7.02 -14.31
CA PHE A 142 -4.50 -8.13 -13.96
C PHE A 142 -4.42 -8.47 -12.46
N GLY A 143 -3.21 -8.37 -11.86
CA GLY A 143 -3.02 -8.62 -10.43
C GLY A 143 -3.48 -7.47 -9.52
N VAL A 144 -3.18 -6.22 -9.88
CA VAL A 144 -3.39 -5.06 -8.98
C VAL A 144 -4.32 -3.98 -9.57
N GLY A 145 -4.97 -4.28 -10.70
CA GLY A 145 -5.84 -3.33 -11.38
C GLY A 145 -5.05 -2.11 -11.87
N ASN A 146 -5.69 -0.95 -11.85
CA ASN A 146 -5.09 0.30 -12.31
C ASN A 146 -4.30 1.03 -11.19
N SER A 147 -3.46 0.29 -10.45
CA SER A 147 -2.60 0.86 -9.42
C SER A 147 -1.34 1.46 -10.06
N GLN A 148 -1.42 2.74 -10.46
CA GLN A 148 -0.38 3.40 -11.26
C GLN A 148 1.01 3.34 -10.61
N PHE A 149 1.10 3.47 -9.29
CA PHE A 149 2.37 3.40 -8.56
C PHE A 149 3.04 2.01 -8.57
N ARG A 150 2.32 0.93 -8.99
CA ARG A 150 2.86 -0.43 -9.14
C ARG A 150 3.07 -0.85 -10.59
N THR A 151 2.34 -0.23 -11.52
CA THR A 151 2.32 -0.61 -12.93
C THR A 151 3.10 0.37 -13.82
N ASN A 152 4.15 1.00 -13.29
CA ASN A 152 5.00 1.98 -13.97
C ASN A 152 4.18 3.17 -14.52
N GLY A 153 3.44 3.83 -13.61
CA GLY A 153 2.65 5.01 -13.96
C GLY A 153 3.53 6.16 -14.44
N ILE A 154 2.96 6.96 -15.34
CA ILE A 154 3.55 8.22 -15.80
C ILE A 154 3.23 9.30 -14.76
N SER A 155 4.12 10.27 -14.59
CA SER A 155 3.89 11.42 -13.72
C SER A 155 2.59 12.14 -14.02
N GLY A 156 1.79 12.43 -12.99
CA GLY A 156 0.51 13.09 -13.14
C GLY A 156 -0.38 13.04 -11.90
N TYR A 157 -1.57 13.64 -12.01
CA TYR A 157 -2.54 13.59 -10.92
C TYR A 157 -3.25 12.23 -10.89
N VAL A 158 -3.34 11.68 -9.69
CA VAL A 158 -3.84 10.31 -9.43
C VAL A 158 -4.83 10.29 -8.26
N ASP A 159 -5.47 9.15 -8.07
CA ASP A 159 -6.38 8.94 -6.94
C ASP A 159 -5.66 8.61 -5.63
N THR A 160 -4.48 8.00 -5.69
CA THR A 160 -3.71 7.60 -4.53
C THR A 160 -2.23 7.38 -4.86
N VAL A 161 -1.37 7.60 -3.87
CA VAL A 161 0.07 7.30 -3.91
C VAL A 161 0.47 6.52 -2.66
N PRO A 162 1.50 5.67 -2.73
CA PRO A 162 2.13 5.08 -1.55
C PRO A 162 3.11 6.06 -0.91
N PHE A 163 3.45 5.87 0.36
CA PHE A 163 4.48 6.64 1.07
C PHE A 163 4.36 8.15 0.82
N GLY A 164 3.18 8.69 1.09
CA GLY A 164 2.86 10.08 0.73
C GLY A 164 3.71 11.11 1.46
N ALA A 165 4.08 12.14 0.72
CA ALA A 165 4.66 13.37 1.22
C ALA A 165 3.57 14.44 1.22
N PHE A 166 3.30 15.02 2.36
CA PHE A 166 2.18 15.95 2.58
C PHE A 166 2.67 17.32 3.01
N LYS A 167 1.96 18.37 2.62
CA LYS A 167 2.04 19.66 3.32
C LYS A 167 1.40 19.50 4.71
N LYS A 168 2.02 20.05 5.76
CA LYS A 168 1.50 19.92 7.14
C LYS A 168 0.08 20.43 7.29
N GLU A 169 -0.26 21.50 6.56
CA GLU A 169 -1.61 22.07 6.51
C GLU A 169 -2.72 21.07 6.13
N VAL A 170 -2.38 19.98 5.46
CA VAL A 170 -3.32 18.90 5.12
C VAL A 170 -3.89 18.27 6.39
N PHE A 171 -3.03 18.00 7.37
CA PHE A 171 -3.45 17.40 8.64
C PHE A 171 -4.14 18.41 9.56
N GLU A 172 -3.79 19.68 9.46
CA GLU A 172 -4.46 20.76 10.19
C GLU A 172 -5.88 20.97 9.63
N LYS A 173 -6.03 20.92 8.31
CA LYS A 173 -7.30 21.18 7.62
C LYS A 173 -8.24 19.97 7.61
N PHE A 174 -7.70 18.78 7.41
CA PHE A 174 -8.52 17.57 7.20
C PHE A 174 -8.44 16.57 8.37
N GLY A 175 -7.61 16.84 9.40
CA GLY A 175 -7.34 15.92 10.50
C GLY A 175 -6.32 14.82 10.14
N GLY A 176 -5.93 14.03 11.13
CA GLY A 176 -5.02 12.90 11.00
C GLY A 176 -5.64 11.70 10.28
N TYR A 177 -4.94 10.57 10.33
CA TYR A 177 -5.43 9.31 9.81
C TYR A 177 -6.59 8.77 10.65
N ASP A 178 -7.57 8.13 10.01
CA ASP A 178 -8.71 7.49 10.71
C ASP A 178 -8.22 6.23 11.45
N GLU A 179 -8.21 6.29 12.77
CA GLU A 179 -7.66 5.25 13.65
C GLU A 179 -8.46 3.94 13.64
N ARG A 180 -9.70 3.97 13.14
CA ARG A 180 -10.53 2.78 12.94
C ARG A 180 -10.02 1.90 11.80
N LEU A 181 -9.18 2.44 10.90
CA LEU A 181 -8.69 1.76 9.70
C LEU A 181 -7.30 1.17 9.92
N THR A 182 -7.19 -0.10 10.25
CA THR A 182 -5.87 -0.77 10.30
C THR A 182 -5.29 -1.04 8.90
N ARG A 183 -6.10 -0.88 7.83
CA ARG A 183 -5.71 -0.89 6.42
C ARG A 183 -6.50 0.13 5.64
N ASN A 184 -6.00 0.47 4.44
CA ASN A 184 -6.61 1.47 3.55
C ASN A 184 -6.66 2.89 4.12
N GLN A 185 -5.97 3.16 5.22
CA GLN A 185 -5.85 4.49 5.81
C GLN A 185 -5.31 5.52 4.81
N ASP A 186 -4.41 5.10 3.90
CA ASP A 186 -3.90 5.97 2.82
C ASP A 186 -4.98 6.28 1.78
N ASN A 187 -5.74 5.27 1.38
CA ASN A 187 -6.85 5.45 0.43
C ASN A 187 -7.91 6.38 1.00
N GLU A 188 -8.22 6.26 2.29
CA GLU A 188 -9.18 7.14 2.98
C GLU A 188 -8.65 8.57 3.03
N MET A 189 -7.40 8.78 3.49
CA MET A 189 -6.78 10.09 3.56
C MET A 189 -6.73 10.75 2.16
N ASN A 190 -6.30 10.02 1.15
CA ASN A 190 -6.25 10.51 -0.22
C ASN A 190 -7.65 10.82 -0.78
N PHE A 191 -8.66 10.03 -0.44
CA PHE A 191 -10.04 10.31 -0.80
C PHE A 191 -10.54 11.58 -0.12
N ARG A 192 -10.28 11.76 1.18
CA ARG A 192 -10.67 12.94 1.97
C ARG A 192 -10.04 14.21 1.41
N ILE A 193 -8.77 14.18 1.04
CA ILE A 193 -8.09 15.29 0.35
C ILE A 193 -8.82 15.63 -0.95
N ARG A 194 -9.06 14.65 -1.83
CA ARG A 194 -9.71 14.87 -3.14
C ARG A 194 -11.16 15.34 -3.02
N LYS A 195 -11.92 14.78 -2.08
CA LYS A 195 -13.31 15.18 -1.82
C LYS A 195 -13.42 16.65 -1.44
N ASN A 196 -12.37 17.21 -0.86
CA ASN A 196 -12.30 18.62 -0.47
C ASN A 196 -11.52 19.48 -1.47
N GLY A 197 -11.39 19.04 -2.73
CA GLY A 197 -10.77 19.79 -3.82
C GLY A 197 -9.24 19.76 -3.87
N GLY A 198 -8.60 19.03 -2.97
CA GLY A 198 -7.15 18.82 -3.01
C GLY A 198 -6.73 17.82 -4.09
N LYS A 199 -5.49 17.90 -4.52
CA LYS A 199 -4.91 17.06 -5.56
C LYS A 199 -3.79 16.18 -5.03
N ILE A 200 -3.60 15.02 -5.67
CA ILE A 200 -2.56 14.05 -5.36
C ILE A 200 -1.73 13.85 -6.61
N PHE A 201 -0.42 13.92 -6.49
CA PHE A 201 0.50 13.81 -7.61
C PHE A 201 1.39 12.58 -7.47
N LEU A 202 1.47 11.78 -8.52
CA LEU A 202 2.43 10.70 -8.69
C LEU A 202 3.57 11.20 -9.55
N SER A 203 4.82 10.96 -9.13
CA SER A 203 5.98 11.14 -9.98
C SER A 203 6.71 9.83 -10.22
N ASP A 204 7.00 9.51 -11.46
CA ASP A 204 7.83 8.36 -11.85
C ASP A 204 9.32 8.54 -11.53
N GLU A 205 9.72 9.77 -11.19
CA GLU A 205 11.07 10.06 -10.71
C GLU A 205 11.26 9.74 -9.22
N ILE A 206 10.20 9.78 -8.42
CA ILE A 206 10.24 9.40 -7.00
C ILE A 206 10.18 7.88 -6.93
N LYS A 207 11.28 7.23 -6.52
CA LYS A 207 11.41 5.79 -6.53
C LYS A 207 11.75 5.23 -5.16
N ALA A 208 11.02 4.20 -4.77
CA ALA A 208 11.33 3.39 -3.61
C ALA A 208 11.25 1.90 -3.97
N ALA A 209 12.09 1.10 -3.34
CA ALA A 209 12.04 -0.35 -3.46
C ALA A 209 11.23 -0.94 -2.30
N TYR A 210 10.23 -1.76 -2.60
CA TYR A 210 9.36 -2.43 -1.65
C TYR A 210 9.51 -3.94 -1.73
N TYR A 211 9.78 -4.60 -0.60
CA TYR A 211 9.88 -6.05 -0.54
C TYR A 211 8.50 -6.69 -0.44
N CYS A 212 8.09 -7.42 -1.47
CA CYS A 212 6.81 -8.15 -1.47
C CYS A 212 6.89 -9.45 -0.65
N ARG A 213 5.73 -10.10 -0.46
CA ARG A 213 5.65 -11.43 0.14
C ARG A 213 6.37 -12.45 -0.76
N ASP A 214 7.00 -13.45 -0.15
CA ASP A 214 7.83 -14.46 -0.83
C ASP A 214 7.23 -15.88 -0.78
N SER A 215 5.99 -16.00 -0.34
CA SER A 215 5.29 -17.28 -0.22
C SER A 215 3.82 -17.18 -0.61
N ILE A 216 3.23 -18.29 -1.08
CA ILE A 216 1.80 -18.39 -1.42
C ILE A 216 0.94 -18.04 -0.20
N ARG A 217 1.29 -18.56 0.97
CA ARG A 217 0.58 -18.22 2.21
C ARG A 217 0.61 -16.73 2.51
N GLY A 218 1.78 -16.11 2.37
CA GLY A 218 1.96 -14.68 2.64
C GLY A 218 1.14 -13.79 1.69
N ILE A 219 1.11 -14.13 0.39
CA ILE A 219 0.33 -13.36 -0.59
C ILE A 219 -1.18 -13.61 -0.42
N SER A 220 -1.60 -14.83 -0.09
CA SER A 220 -3.00 -15.16 0.21
C SER A 220 -3.50 -14.44 1.46
N ASP A 221 -2.73 -14.42 2.54
CA ASP A 221 -3.05 -13.67 3.75
C ASP A 221 -3.19 -12.16 3.48
N MET A 222 -2.32 -11.62 2.62
CA MET A 222 -2.41 -10.23 2.19
C MET A 222 -3.67 -9.97 1.38
N ALA A 223 -3.98 -10.83 0.40
CA ALA A 223 -5.18 -10.73 -0.43
C ALA A 223 -6.47 -10.81 0.40
N LEU A 224 -6.55 -11.78 1.31
CA LEU A 224 -7.68 -11.96 2.22
C LEU A 224 -7.93 -10.71 3.08
N LYS A 225 -6.85 -10.18 3.68
CA LYS A 225 -6.94 -8.96 4.49
C LYS A 225 -7.33 -7.75 3.65
N ASN A 226 -6.80 -7.60 2.44
CA ASN A 226 -7.15 -6.49 1.56
C ASN A 226 -8.63 -6.53 1.17
N GLY A 227 -9.14 -7.71 0.73
CA GLY A 227 -10.55 -7.88 0.40
C GLY A 227 -11.46 -7.54 1.59
N MET A 228 -11.14 -8.07 2.77
CA MET A 228 -11.90 -7.81 4.00
C MET A 228 -11.93 -6.32 4.34
N TRP A 229 -10.78 -5.66 4.34
CA TRP A 229 -10.68 -4.27 4.72
C TRP A 229 -11.27 -3.30 3.69
N ASN A 230 -11.33 -3.66 2.40
CA ASN A 230 -12.01 -2.82 1.41
C ASN A 230 -13.50 -2.66 1.70
N VAL A 231 -14.16 -3.75 2.08
CA VAL A 231 -15.58 -3.73 2.47
C VAL A 231 -15.78 -2.92 3.75
N ILE A 232 -14.94 -3.13 4.76
CA ILE A 232 -14.99 -2.41 6.02
C ILE A 232 -14.75 -0.91 5.79
N THR A 233 -13.72 -0.56 5.02
CA THR A 233 -13.38 0.83 4.69
C THR A 233 -14.51 1.51 3.93
N MET A 234 -15.13 0.85 2.97
CA MET A 234 -16.29 1.40 2.25
C MET A 234 -17.47 1.69 3.18
N LYS A 235 -17.69 0.85 4.21
CA LYS A 235 -18.75 1.07 5.21
C LYS A 235 -18.42 2.22 6.14
N LEU A 236 -17.18 2.31 6.62
CA LEU A 236 -16.74 3.36 7.57
C LEU A 236 -16.55 4.72 6.86
N CYS A 237 -16.06 4.70 5.64
CA CYS A 237 -15.72 5.89 4.85
C CYS A 237 -16.29 5.74 3.42
N PRO A 238 -17.61 5.96 3.23
CA PRO A 238 -18.27 5.76 1.94
C PRO A 238 -17.64 6.61 0.82
N GLY A 239 -17.36 5.95 -0.32
CA GLY A 239 -16.73 6.59 -1.47
C GLY A 239 -15.19 6.52 -1.49
N SER A 240 -14.55 6.13 -0.40
CA SER A 240 -13.07 6.04 -0.32
C SER A 240 -12.47 4.90 -1.15
N MET A 241 -13.27 3.88 -1.50
CA MET A 241 -12.84 2.73 -2.28
C MET A 241 -13.50 2.73 -3.66
N GLY A 242 -12.72 2.67 -4.73
CA GLY A 242 -13.22 2.57 -6.09
C GLY A 242 -13.75 1.17 -6.44
N MET A 243 -14.61 1.08 -7.47
CA MET A 243 -15.21 -0.18 -7.94
C MET A 243 -14.21 -1.30 -8.25
N ARG A 244 -13.01 -0.94 -8.71
CA ARG A 244 -11.92 -1.90 -9.00
C ARG A 244 -11.58 -2.83 -7.83
N HIS A 245 -11.77 -2.37 -6.60
CA HIS A 245 -11.48 -3.13 -5.38
C HIS A 245 -12.51 -4.23 -5.09
N PHE A 246 -13.66 -4.20 -5.77
CA PHE A 246 -14.74 -5.16 -5.60
C PHE A 246 -14.85 -6.15 -6.77
N ILE A 247 -14.07 -5.99 -7.85
CA ILE A 247 -14.04 -6.93 -8.98
C ILE A 247 -13.76 -8.36 -8.53
N PRO A 248 -12.79 -8.66 -7.63
CA PRO A 248 -12.57 -10.04 -7.16
C PRO A 248 -13.76 -10.62 -6.37
N LEU A 249 -14.51 -9.77 -5.65
CA LEU A 249 -15.74 -10.20 -4.99
C LEU A 249 -16.82 -10.55 -6.00
N LEU A 250 -17.05 -9.70 -6.99
CA LEU A 250 -18.05 -9.94 -8.04
C LEU A 250 -17.72 -11.20 -8.83
N PHE A 251 -16.44 -11.39 -9.18
CA PHE A 251 -15.97 -12.61 -9.84
C PHE A 251 -16.22 -13.87 -8.98
N LEU A 252 -15.90 -13.84 -7.70
CA LEU A 252 -16.15 -14.97 -6.80
C LEU A 252 -17.66 -15.26 -6.66
N LEU A 253 -18.49 -14.22 -6.57
CA LEU A 253 -19.94 -14.38 -6.50
C LEU A 253 -20.52 -14.94 -7.80
N SER A 254 -20.03 -14.51 -8.96
CA SER A 254 -20.48 -15.05 -10.26
C SER A 254 -20.14 -16.53 -10.40
N LEU A 255 -18.96 -16.98 -9.93
CA LEU A 255 -18.60 -18.40 -9.89
C LEU A 255 -19.52 -19.27 -9.03
N ILE A 256 -20.28 -18.69 -8.11
CA ILE A 256 -21.25 -19.39 -7.27
C ILE A 256 -22.66 -19.26 -7.84
N VAL A 257 -23.06 -18.05 -8.20
CA VAL A 257 -24.43 -17.72 -8.59
C VAL A 257 -24.77 -18.20 -10.00
N LEU A 258 -23.87 -17.98 -10.97
CA LEU A 258 -24.17 -18.36 -12.37
C LEU A 258 -24.36 -19.88 -12.57
N PRO A 259 -23.56 -20.78 -11.97
CA PRO A 259 -23.81 -22.22 -12.05
C PRO A 259 -25.18 -22.62 -11.46
N LEU A 260 -25.59 -22.00 -10.34
CA LEU A 260 -26.90 -22.27 -9.73
C LEU A 260 -28.04 -21.79 -10.63
N LEU A 261 -27.95 -20.61 -11.19
CA LEU A 261 -28.93 -20.05 -12.11
C LEU A 261 -28.93 -20.76 -13.48
N SER A 262 -27.83 -21.39 -13.88
CA SER A 262 -27.75 -22.18 -15.11
C SER A 262 -28.66 -23.39 -15.11
N LEU A 263 -29.07 -23.87 -13.93
CA LEU A 263 -30.08 -24.94 -13.80
C LEU A 263 -31.47 -24.51 -14.29
N ILE A 264 -31.72 -23.19 -14.35
CA ILE A 264 -33.02 -22.61 -14.76
C ILE A 264 -32.96 -22.18 -16.23
N SER A 265 -31.80 -21.78 -16.76
CA SER A 265 -31.70 -21.25 -18.11
C SER A 265 -30.37 -21.58 -18.79
N SER A 266 -30.46 -22.23 -19.97
CA SER A 266 -29.28 -22.51 -20.79
C SER A 266 -28.52 -21.26 -21.23
N LYS A 267 -29.20 -20.12 -21.36
CA LYS A 267 -28.51 -18.83 -21.69
C LYS A 267 -27.56 -18.44 -20.57
N ILE A 268 -27.93 -18.66 -19.32
CA ILE A 268 -27.06 -18.36 -18.16
C ILE A 268 -25.88 -19.35 -18.11
N PHE A 269 -26.09 -20.60 -18.50
CA PHE A 269 -24.99 -21.54 -18.65
C PHE A 269 -23.94 -21.08 -19.67
N TYR A 270 -24.37 -20.63 -20.85
CA TYR A 270 -23.46 -20.10 -21.85
C TYR A 270 -22.74 -18.83 -21.35
N LEU A 271 -23.40 -17.98 -20.59
CA LEU A 271 -22.78 -16.80 -19.97
C LEU A 271 -21.69 -17.21 -18.98
N PHE A 272 -21.96 -18.21 -18.13
CA PHE A 272 -20.98 -18.76 -17.20
C PHE A 272 -19.76 -19.35 -17.92
N ILE A 273 -19.98 -20.16 -18.96
CA ILE A 273 -18.89 -20.72 -19.76
C ILE A 273 -18.07 -19.61 -20.43
N PHE A 274 -18.73 -18.60 -20.98
CA PHE A 274 -18.05 -17.43 -21.54
C PHE A 274 -17.17 -16.71 -20.51
N GLU A 275 -17.66 -16.48 -19.29
CA GLU A 275 -16.89 -15.87 -18.20
C GLU A 275 -15.63 -16.67 -17.87
N ILE A 276 -15.76 -18.00 -17.75
CA ILE A 276 -14.60 -18.88 -17.47
C ILE A 276 -13.57 -18.84 -18.60
N ILE A 277 -14.01 -18.92 -19.84
CA ILE A 277 -13.10 -18.85 -21.01
C ILE A 277 -12.41 -17.48 -21.04
N LEU A 278 -13.15 -16.42 -20.83
CA LEU A 278 -12.59 -15.07 -20.81
C LEU A 278 -11.55 -14.91 -19.68
N TYR A 279 -11.86 -15.39 -18.47
CA TYR A 279 -10.93 -15.33 -17.34
C TYR A 279 -9.63 -16.10 -17.63
N ILE A 280 -9.74 -17.35 -18.10
CA ILE A 280 -8.58 -18.19 -18.42
C ILE A 280 -7.76 -17.53 -19.55
N SER A 281 -8.41 -16.99 -20.57
CA SER A 281 -7.74 -16.30 -21.67
C SER A 281 -6.94 -15.08 -21.18
N LEU A 282 -7.55 -14.27 -20.31
CA LEU A 282 -6.87 -13.11 -19.69
C LEU A 282 -5.70 -13.57 -18.82
N ASP A 283 -5.90 -14.61 -17.99
CA ASP A 283 -4.84 -15.16 -17.14
C ASP A 283 -3.64 -15.63 -17.98
N ILE A 284 -3.87 -16.38 -19.04
CA ILE A 284 -2.81 -16.80 -19.98
C ILE A 284 -2.09 -15.58 -20.58
N VAL A 285 -2.84 -14.62 -21.11
CA VAL A 285 -2.26 -13.41 -21.74
C VAL A 285 -1.39 -12.63 -20.76
N PHE A 286 -1.88 -12.39 -19.55
CA PHE A 286 -1.13 -11.65 -18.55
C PHE A 286 0.03 -12.47 -17.97
N SER A 287 -0.13 -13.77 -17.80
CA SER A 287 0.96 -14.66 -17.39
C SER A 287 2.09 -14.68 -18.43
N VAL A 288 1.79 -14.73 -19.73
CA VAL A 288 2.79 -14.59 -20.78
C VAL A 288 3.50 -13.23 -20.73
N LYS A 289 2.73 -12.13 -20.57
CA LYS A 289 3.28 -10.76 -20.54
C LYS A 289 4.28 -10.51 -19.41
N VAL A 290 4.04 -11.09 -18.23
CA VAL A 290 4.90 -10.84 -17.06
C VAL A 290 6.01 -11.86 -16.90
N SER A 291 5.90 -13.03 -17.52
CA SER A 291 6.83 -14.14 -17.29
C SER A 291 8.14 -13.96 -18.03
N LYS A 292 9.25 -14.21 -17.32
CA LYS A 292 10.61 -14.21 -17.89
C LYS A 292 10.96 -15.51 -18.61
N ASN A 293 10.31 -16.61 -18.21
CA ASN A 293 10.50 -17.95 -18.79
C ASN A 293 9.32 -18.86 -18.44
N ILE A 294 9.33 -20.09 -18.93
CA ILE A 294 8.24 -21.08 -18.80
C ILE A 294 7.90 -21.41 -17.34
N LYS A 295 8.87 -21.42 -16.43
CA LYS A 295 8.62 -21.69 -15.00
C LYS A 295 7.80 -20.58 -14.36
N TYR A 296 8.15 -19.32 -14.65
CA TYR A 296 7.36 -18.17 -14.16
C TYR A 296 5.98 -18.13 -14.80
N PHE A 297 5.84 -18.52 -16.07
CA PHE A 297 4.54 -18.60 -16.74
C PHE A 297 3.58 -19.52 -15.97
N PHE A 298 3.95 -20.77 -15.73
CA PHE A 298 3.09 -21.69 -15.00
C PHE A 298 2.84 -21.26 -13.54
N THR A 299 3.83 -20.64 -12.91
CA THR A 299 3.68 -20.15 -11.55
C THR A 299 2.71 -18.97 -11.48
N THR A 300 2.82 -17.98 -12.38
CA THR A 300 1.90 -16.83 -12.40
C THR A 300 0.48 -17.24 -12.81
N LEU A 301 0.33 -18.20 -13.73
CA LEU A 301 -0.95 -18.79 -14.12
C LEU A 301 -1.71 -19.40 -12.94
N ILE A 302 -1.01 -19.90 -11.92
CA ILE A 302 -1.61 -20.41 -10.68
C ILE A 302 -1.79 -19.29 -9.66
N LEU A 303 -0.86 -18.34 -9.60
CA LEU A 303 -0.90 -17.27 -8.61
C LEU A 303 -2.05 -16.28 -8.82
N PHE A 304 -2.40 -15.93 -10.07
CA PHE A 304 -3.51 -15.00 -10.33
C PHE A 304 -4.85 -15.51 -9.77
N PRO A 305 -5.31 -16.75 -10.09
CA PRO A 305 -6.54 -17.29 -9.51
C PRO A 305 -6.49 -17.36 -7.97
N ILE A 306 -5.38 -17.83 -7.40
CA ILE A 306 -5.22 -17.87 -5.94
C ILE A 306 -5.41 -16.47 -5.34
N PHE A 307 -4.77 -15.47 -5.93
CA PHE A 307 -4.85 -14.09 -5.45
C PHE A 307 -6.27 -13.52 -5.56
N HIS A 308 -6.91 -13.66 -6.73
CA HIS A 308 -8.26 -13.11 -6.98
C HIS A 308 -9.33 -13.80 -6.12
N LEU A 309 -9.32 -15.12 -6.04
CA LEU A 309 -10.29 -15.88 -5.25
C LEU A 309 -10.11 -15.58 -3.76
N THR A 310 -8.87 -15.60 -3.27
CA THR A 310 -8.58 -15.28 -1.85
C THR A 310 -9.01 -13.86 -1.50
N TYR A 311 -8.82 -12.91 -2.43
CA TYR A 311 -9.26 -11.54 -2.25
C TYR A 311 -10.79 -11.43 -2.18
N GLY A 312 -11.51 -12.13 -3.08
CA GLY A 312 -12.98 -12.23 -3.07
C GLY A 312 -13.51 -12.85 -1.77
N PHE A 313 -12.90 -13.93 -1.29
CA PHE A 313 -13.22 -14.54 0.01
C PHE A 313 -12.98 -13.57 1.16
N GLY A 314 -11.90 -12.78 1.11
CA GLY A 314 -11.66 -11.71 2.06
C GLY A 314 -12.80 -10.70 2.12
N SER A 315 -13.33 -10.30 0.96
CA SER A 315 -14.46 -9.37 0.88
C SER A 315 -15.73 -9.96 1.49
N ILE A 316 -16.03 -11.26 1.24
CA ILE A 316 -17.13 -11.96 1.90
C ILE A 316 -16.95 -11.97 3.42
N LYS A 317 -15.74 -12.30 3.91
CA LYS A 317 -15.41 -12.24 5.33
C LYS A 317 -15.63 -10.84 5.92
N GLY A 318 -15.31 -9.80 5.15
CA GLY A 318 -15.56 -8.40 5.53
C GLY A 318 -17.05 -8.10 5.70
N ILE A 319 -17.89 -8.60 4.78
CA ILE A 319 -19.36 -8.46 4.87
C ILE A 319 -19.88 -9.13 6.14
N PHE A 320 -19.51 -10.38 6.39
CA PHE A 320 -19.95 -11.09 7.60
C PHE A 320 -19.47 -10.40 8.89
N LYS A 321 -18.25 -9.88 8.90
CA LYS A 321 -17.74 -9.14 10.07
C LYS A 321 -18.52 -7.86 10.35
N LEU A 322 -19.02 -7.18 9.31
CA LEU A 322 -19.90 -6.01 9.45
C LEU A 322 -21.32 -6.36 9.89
N LEU A 323 -21.83 -7.53 9.54
CA LEU A 323 -23.14 -8.04 9.99
C LEU A 323 -23.10 -8.56 11.43
N GLY A 324 -21.96 -9.10 11.86
CA GLY A 324 -21.71 -9.47 13.25
C GLY A 324 -21.45 -8.23 14.13
N LYS A 325 -21.89 -8.27 15.39
CA LYS A 325 -21.74 -7.17 16.38
C LYS A 325 -20.27 -6.83 16.74
N GLU A 326 -19.29 -7.36 16.04
CA GLU A 326 -17.85 -7.18 16.34
C GLU A 326 -17.29 -5.81 15.88
N PHE A 327 -18.10 -4.98 15.23
CA PHE A 327 -17.73 -3.61 14.79
C PHE A 327 -18.60 -2.55 15.49
N LYS A 328 -18.60 -2.58 16.82
CA LYS A 328 -19.11 -1.45 17.62
C LYS A 328 -17.96 -0.70 18.25
#